data_db634a5690270370b713243342ebf4de
#
_entry.id   db634a5690270370b713243342ebf4de
#
_cell.length_a   1.000
_cell.length_b   1.000
_cell.length_c   1.000
_cell.angle_alpha   90.00
_cell.angle_beta   90.00
_cell.angle_gamma   90.00
#
_symmetry.space_group_name_H-M   'P 1'
#
loop_
_entity.id
_entity.type
_entity.pdbx_description
1 polymer ?
#
loop_
_entity_poly.entity_id
_entity_poly.type
_entity_poly.pdbx_seq_one_letter_code
_entity_poly.pdbx_strand_id
1 'polypeptide(L)'
;IRDFRFTEKQLEQLDFLQPETIEYLRNYRFRGQVDGYREGELYFPSSPILTVRGTFAECVVLETVVLSILNADSAVASAAARMVCAADGRFMLEMGSRRTHEYAAVTAARAAYLAGFDATSNLEAASRYGIPAQGTAAHAWTLLHVDENGQPDEKSAFAAQVKRHGASTTLLVDTFDITRGV
;
A
#
# COMPACT_ATOMS: atom_id res chain seq x y z
N ILE A 1 -10.30 -12.09 10.91
CA ILE A 1 -11.49 -12.98 10.92
C ILE A 1 -11.84 -13.37 12.36
N ARG A 2 -10.90 -13.92 13.13
CA ARG A 2 -11.15 -14.42 14.49
C ARG A 2 -11.81 -13.40 15.42
N ASP A 3 -11.38 -12.15 15.36
CA ASP A 3 -11.81 -11.08 16.26
C ASP A 3 -12.90 -10.19 15.67
N PHE A 4 -13.37 -10.51 14.46
CA PHE A 4 -14.44 -9.76 13.81
C PHE A 4 -15.75 -9.87 14.60
N ARG A 5 -16.39 -8.73 14.83
CA ARG A 5 -17.67 -8.58 15.55
C ARG A 5 -18.49 -7.47 14.90
N PHE A 6 -19.77 -7.65 14.85
CA PHE A 6 -20.67 -6.56 14.50
C PHE A 6 -20.85 -5.62 15.69
N THR A 7 -20.77 -4.34 15.45
CA THR A 7 -21.10 -3.31 16.43
C THR A 7 -22.61 -3.01 16.40
N GLU A 8 -23.18 -2.51 17.50
CA GLU A 8 -24.60 -2.13 17.53
C GLU A 8 -24.93 -1.13 16.43
N LYS A 9 -24.07 -0.15 16.18
CA LYS A 9 -24.23 0.83 15.08
C LYS A 9 -24.31 0.17 13.69
N GLN A 10 -23.59 -0.92 13.47
CA GLN A 10 -23.68 -1.67 12.21
C GLN A 10 -24.97 -2.47 12.14
N LEU A 11 -25.42 -3.06 13.26
CA LEU A 11 -26.66 -3.83 13.33
C LEU A 11 -27.90 -2.94 13.12
N GLU A 12 -27.88 -1.70 13.63
CA GLU A 12 -28.92 -0.69 13.39
C GLU A 12 -29.13 -0.38 11.90
N GLN A 13 -28.11 -0.54 11.08
CA GLN A 13 -28.18 -0.32 9.61
C GLN A 13 -28.77 -1.53 8.87
N LEU A 14 -29.05 -2.62 9.55
CA LEU A 14 -29.55 -3.88 9.00
C LEU A 14 -31.04 -4.10 9.35
N ASP A 15 -31.80 -3.02 9.52
CA ASP A 15 -33.21 -3.02 9.92
C ASP A 15 -34.14 -3.74 8.92
N PHE A 16 -33.66 -3.97 7.70
CA PHE A 16 -34.34 -4.76 6.68
C PHE A 16 -34.26 -6.29 6.93
N LEU A 17 -33.43 -6.75 7.87
CA LEU A 17 -33.31 -8.16 8.23
C LEU A 17 -34.33 -8.56 9.31
N GLN A 18 -34.63 -9.85 9.38
CA GLN A 18 -35.47 -10.39 10.44
C GLN A 18 -34.78 -10.28 11.81
N PRO A 19 -35.54 -10.08 12.91
CA PRO A 19 -34.97 -9.91 14.25
C PRO A 19 -34.05 -11.06 14.66
N GLU A 20 -34.40 -12.29 14.30
CA GLU A 20 -33.60 -13.50 14.61
C GLU A 20 -32.23 -13.47 13.91
N THR A 21 -32.19 -12.90 12.69
CA THR A 21 -30.93 -12.72 11.94
C THR A 21 -30.07 -11.66 12.60
N ILE A 22 -30.66 -10.54 13.02
CA ILE A 22 -29.91 -9.48 13.74
C ILE A 22 -29.33 -10.03 15.05
N GLU A 23 -30.09 -10.80 15.79
CA GLU A 23 -29.62 -11.43 17.03
C GLU A 23 -28.49 -12.44 16.76
N TYR A 24 -28.59 -13.21 15.68
CA TYR A 24 -27.48 -14.08 15.23
C TYR A 24 -26.23 -13.26 14.93
N LEU A 25 -26.33 -12.17 14.19
CA LEU A 25 -25.20 -11.30 13.83
C LEU A 25 -24.58 -10.60 15.07
N ARG A 26 -25.41 -10.19 16.04
CA ARG A 26 -24.95 -9.64 17.33
C ARG A 26 -24.04 -10.63 18.06
N ASN A 27 -24.38 -11.89 18.01
CA ASN A 27 -23.63 -12.97 18.65
C ASN A 27 -22.61 -13.62 17.71
N TYR A 28 -22.45 -13.09 16.49
CA TYR A 28 -21.57 -13.68 15.50
C TYR A 28 -20.15 -13.87 16.01
N ARG A 29 -19.64 -15.06 15.84
CA ARG A 29 -18.26 -15.46 16.10
C ARG A 29 -17.86 -16.47 15.05
N PHE A 30 -16.80 -16.20 14.33
CA PHE A 30 -16.26 -17.22 13.43
C PHE A 30 -15.63 -18.35 14.24
N ARG A 31 -16.12 -19.56 14.04
CA ARG A 31 -15.64 -20.78 14.69
C ARG A 31 -15.10 -21.81 13.70
N GLY A 32 -15.13 -21.46 12.42
CA GLY A 32 -14.66 -22.29 11.34
C GLY A 32 -13.15 -22.38 11.24
N GLN A 33 -12.70 -22.94 10.15
CA GLN A 33 -11.28 -23.10 9.80
C GLN A 33 -10.93 -22.25 8.59
N VAL A 34 -9.75 -21.68 8.57
CA VAL A 34 -9.18 -20.97 7.42
C VAL A 34 -7.83 -21.59 7.10
N ASP A 35 -7.71 -22.10 5.89
CA ASP A 35 -6.48 -22.63 5.32
C ASP A 35 -6.09 -21.77 4.11
N GLY A 36 -4.82 -21.48 3.92
CA GLY A 36 -4.40 -20.66 2.80
C GLY A 36 -2.89 -20.67 2.59
N TYR A 37 -2.48 -20.10 1.47
CA TYR A 37 -1.09 -19.85 1.17
C TYR A 37 -0.53 -18.81 2.16
N ARG A 38 0.75 -18.90 2.41
CA ARG A 38 1.44 -17.87 3.18
C ARG A 38 1.55 -16.59 2.37
N GLU A 39 1.54 -15.47 3.04
CA GLU A 39 1.73 -14.19 2.40
C GLU A 39 3.08 -14.11 1.67
N GLY A 40 3.07 -13.62 0.44
CA GLY A 40 4.25 -13.57 -0.42
C GLY A 40 4.48 -14.84 -1.27
N GLU A 41 3.75 -15.91 -1.05
CA GLU A 41 3.87 -17.12 -1.89
C GLU A 41 3.23 -16.91 -3.26
N LEU A 42 3.85 -17.48 -4.28
CA LEU A 42 3.32 -17.49 -5.65
C LEU A 42 2.18 -18.49 -5.78
N TYR A 43 1.16 -18.12 -6.52
CA TYR A 43 0.07 -19.02 -6.86
C TYR A 43 -0.27 -18.96 -8.36
N PHE A 44 -0.97 -19.97 -8.85
CA PHE A 44 -1.36 -20.11 -10.25
C PHE A 44 -2.87 -20.09 -10.39
N PRO A 45 -3.38 -19.76 -11.59
CA PRO A 45 -4.81 -19.88 -11.89
C PRO A 45 -5.36 -21.25 -11.48
N SER A 46 -6.58 -21.27 -10.94
CA SER A 46 -7.26 -22.46 -10.44
C SER A 46 -6.69 -23.05 -9.12
N SER A 47 -5.68 -22.46 -8.52
CA SER A 47 -5.24 -22.82 -7.17
C SER A 47 -6.12 -22.15 -6.11
N PRO A 48 -6.70 -22.88 -5.15
CA PRO A 48 -7.44 -22.28 -4.05
C PRO A 48 -6.44 -21.65 -3.07
N ILE A 49 -6.26 -20.32 -3.16
CA ILE A 49 -5.29 -19.60 -2.32
C ILE A 49 -5.75 -19.41 -0.87
N LEU A 50 -7.06 -19.42 -0.65
CA LEU A 50 -7.67 -19.38 0.66
C LEU A 50 -8.95 -20.24 0.67
N THR A 51 -9.10 -21.07 1.68
CA THR A 51 -10.29 -21.90 1.90
C THR A 51 -10.86 -21.59 3.26
N VAL A 52 -12.12 -21.17 3.31
CA VAL A 52 -12.87 -20.95 4.56
C VAL A 52 -13.88 -22.08 4.73
N ARG A 53 -13.83 -22.78 5.85
CA ARG A 53 -14.77 -23.83 6.22
C ARG A 53 -15.54 -23.41 7.45
N GLY A 54 -16.86 -23.50 7.40
CA GLY A 54 -17.75 -23.13 8.49
C GLY A 54 -19.20 -23.31 8.09
N THR A 55 -20.11 -22.82 8.90
CA THR A 55 -21.52 -22.71 8.49
C THR A 55 -21.65 -21.72 7.34
N PHE A 56 -22.75 -21.82 6.57
CA PHE A 56 -23.01 -20.88 5.46
C PHE A 56 -22.94 -19.44 5.93
N ALA A 57 -23.58 -19.11 7.05
CA ALA A 57 -23.61 -17.74 7.57
C ALA A 57 -22.22 -17.25 8.00
N GLU A 58 -21.39 -18.11 8.59
CA GLU A 58 -20.01 -17.76 8.95
C GLU A 58 -19.15 -17.45 7.72
N CYS A 59 -19.33 -18.22 6.66
CA CYS A 59 -18.53 -18.05 5.44
C CYS A 59 -18.98 -16.83 4.62
N VAL A 60 -20.30 -16.66 4.41
CA VAL A 60 -20.83 -15.60 3.53
C VAL A 60 -20.56 -14.19 4.07
N VAL A 61 -20.55 -14.01 5.39
CA VAL A 61 -20.22 -12.73 6.03
C VAL A 61 -18.78 -12.28 5.70
N LEU A 62 -17.88 -13.22 5.49
CA LEU A 62 -16.47 -12.95 5.23
C LEU A 62 -16.13 -12.78 3.75
N GLU A 63 -16.98 -13.28 2.85
CA GLU A 63 -16.68 -13.41 1.43
C GLU A 63 -16.19 -12.10 0.80
N THR A 64 -17.00 -11.07 0.83
CA THR A 64 -16.68 -9.79 0.16
C THR A 64 -15.40 -9.16 0.70
N VAL A 65 -15.21 -9.18 2.01
CA VAL A 65 -14.02 -8.59 2.66
C VAL A 65 -12.76 -9.35 2.26
N VAL A 66 -12.81 -10.68 2.32
CA VAL A 66 -11.68 -11.55 1.96
C VAL A 66 -11.32 -11.37 0.48
N LEU A 67 -12.33 -11.41 -0.41
CA LEU A 67 -12.10 -11.23 -1.84
C LEU A 67 -11.53 -9.86 -2.17
N SER A 68 -12.01 -8.78 -1.56
CA SER A 68 -11.53 -7.43 -1.83
C SER A 68 -10.07 -7.25 -1.43
N ILE A 69 -9.68 -7.75 -0.26
CA ILE A 69 -8.30 -7.68 0.24
C ILE A 69 -7.36 -8.51 -0.65
N LEU A 70 -7.68 -9.78 -0.84
CA LEU A 70 -6.82 -10.69 -1.63
C LEU A 70 -6.67 -10.22 -3.08
N ASN A 71 -7.75 -9.73 -3.72
CA ASN A 71 -7.71 -9.25 -5.09
C ASN A 71 -6.84 -8.00 -5.21
N ALA A 72 -7.07 -7.00 -4.38
CA ALA A 72 -6.35 -5.73 -4.45
C ALA A 72 -4.86 -5.90 -4.14
N ASP A 73 -4.53 -6.55 -3.04
CA ASP A 73 -3.14 -6.75 -2.62
C ASP A 73 -2.37 -7.65 -3.59
N SER A 74 -3.00 -8.73 -4.11
CA SER A 74 -2.39 -9.60 -5.10
C SER A 74 -2.13 -8.90 -6.44
N ALA A 75 -3.03 -8.02 -6.86
CA ALA A 75 -2.85 -7.25 -8.09
C ALA A 75 -1.64 -6.33 -8.00
N VAL A 76 -1.52 -5.58 -6.89
CA VAL A 76 -0.38 -4.69 -6.64
C VAL A 76 0.91 -5.50 -6.50
N ALA A 77 0.92 -6.55 -5.68
CA ALA A 77 2.10 -7.40 -5.49
C ALA A 77 2.56 -8.05 -6.80
N SER A 78 1.63 -8.51 -7.65
CA SER A 78 1.96 -9.11 -8.95
C SER A 78 2.58 -8.09 -9.92
N ALA A 79 2.11 -6.85 -9.91
CA ALA A 79 2.72 -5.78 -10.71
C ALA A 79 4.12 -5.44 -10.16
N ALA A 80 4.24 -5.27 -8.84
CA ALA A 80 5.49 -4.96 -8.16
C ALA A 80 6.55 -6.06 -8.37
N ALA A 81 6.19 -7.34 -8.28
CA ALA A 81 7.10 -8.46 -8.50
C ALA A 81 7.72 -8.42 -9.91
N ARG A 82 6.92 -8.09 -10.94
CA ARG A 82 7.45 -7.92 -12.31
C ARG A 82 8.41 -6.74 -12.42
N MET A 83 8.14 -5.65 -11.71
CA MET A 83 9.04 -4.50 -11.66
C MET A 83 10.36 -4.86 -10.95
N VAL A 84 10.29 -5.58 -9.85
CA VAL A 84 11.49 -6.06 -9.12
C VAL A 84 12.34 -6.97 -9.99
N CYS A 85 11.72 -7.91 -10.71
CA CYS A 85 12.44 -8.75 -11.66
C CYS A 85 13.14 -7.93 -12.77
N ALA A 86 12.46 -6.91 -13.28
CA ALA A 86 13.04 -6.04 -14.32
C ALA A 86 14.12 -5.09 -13.77
N ALA A 87 14.07 -4.75 -12.48
CA ALA A 87 15.05 -3.89 -11.84
C ALA A 87 16.43 -4.55 -11.67
N ASP A 88 16.48 -5.87 -11.71
CA ASP A 88 17.73 -6.65 -11.67
C ASP A 88 18.65 -6.22 -10.52
N GLY A 89 18.12 -6.26 -9.30
CA GLY A 89 18.85 -5.92 -8.06
C GLY A 89 19.02 -4.43 -7.80
N ARG A 90 18.45 -3.53 -8.64
CA ARG A 90 18.46 -2.10 -8.35
C ARG A 90 17.47 -1.76 -7.24
N PHE A 91 17.81 -0.76 -6.45
CA PHE A 91 16.96 -0.26 -5.39
C PHE A 91 15.59 0.21 -5.93
N MET A 92 14.53 -0.28 -5.29
CA MET A 92 13.15 -0.01 -5.68
C MET A 92 12.42 0.78 -4.60
N LEU A 93 11.97 1.99 -4.96
CA LEU A 93 11.22 2.88 -4.07
C LEU A 93 9.77 2.99 -4.52
N GLU A 94 8.84 2.61 -3.64
CA GLU A 94 7.41 2.79 -3.87
C GLU A 94 7.00 4.25 -3.67
N MET A 95 6.40 4.87 -4.69
CA MET A 95 5.97 6.28 -4.70
C MET A 95 4.54 6.47 -5.25
N GLY A 96 3.71 5.46 -5.16
CA GLY A 96 2.37 5.38 -5.77
C GLY A 96 1.26 6.14 -5.06
N SER A 97 1.51 6.80 -3.93
CA SER A 97 0.47 7.42 -3.10
C SER A 97 -0.41 8.43 -3.84
N ARG A 98 0.09 9.06 -4.91
CA ARG A 98 -0.68 9.99 -5.77
C ARG A 98 -1.45 9.30 -6.90
N ARG A 99 -1.49 7.97 -6.95
CA ARG A 99 -2.06 7.16 -8.03
C ARG A 99 -3.27 6.34 -7.59
N THR A 100 -3.63 6.41 -6.31
CA THR A 100 -4.77 5.71 -5.73
C THR A 100 -5.33 6.50 -4.55
N HIS A 101 -6.43 6.03 -3.97
CA HIS A 101 -7.04 6.62 -2.77
C HIS A 101 -6.08 6.51 -1.57
N GLU A 102 -6.06 7.51 -0.68
CA GLU A 102 -5.09 7.59 0.41
C GLU A 102 -5.08 6.35 1.33
N TYR A 103 -6.23 5.77 1.62
CA TYR A 103 -6.29 4.53 2.42
C TYR A 103 -5.76 3.32 1.64
N ALA A 104 -6.04 3.25 0.34
CA ALA A 104 -5.54 2.17 -0.52
C ALA A 104 -4.03 2.30 -0.77
N ALA A 105 -3.47 3.52 -0.74
CA ALA A 105 -2.05 3.75 -0.89
C ALA A 105 -1.21 3.06 0.20
N VAL A 106 -1.73 2.98 1.42
CA VAL A 106 -1.06 2.34 2.56
C VAL A 106 -0.92 0.83 2.33
N THR A 107 -1.99 0.17 1.88
CA THR A 107 -1.95 -1.27 1.58
C THR A 107 -1.19 -1.56 0.29
N ALA A 108 -1.26 -0.68 -0.71
CA ALA A 108 -0.47 -0.79 -1.94
C ALA A 108 1.04 -0.74 -1.66
N ALA A 109 1.48 0.18 -0.81
CA ALA A 109 2.89 0.26 -0.39
C ALA A 109 3.35 -1.02 0.32
N ARG A 110 2.51 -1.59 1.19
CA ARG A 110 2.78 -2.87 1.85
C ARG A 110 2.88 -4.01 0.85
N ALA A 111 1.95 -4.12 -0.09
CA ALA A 111 1.94 -5.16 -1.11
C ALA A 111 3.18 -5.08 -2.02
N ALA A 112 3.62 -3.87 -2.39
CA ALA A 112 4.85 -3.66 -3.14
C ALA A 112 6.09 -4.08 -2.35
N TYR A 113 6.16 -3.74 -1.05
CA TYR A 113 7.26 -4.15 -0.17
C TYR A 113 7.36 -5.67 -0.02
N LEU A 114 6.22 -6.36 0.17
CA LEU A 114 6.17 -7.83 0.21
C LEU A 114 6.66 -8.48 -1.09
N ALA A 115 6.46 -7.80 -2.22
CA ALA A 115 6.92 -8.26 -3.53
C ALA A 115 8.39 -7.92 -3.83
N GLY A 116 9.09 -7.22 -2.93
CA GLY A 116 10.53 -6.96 -3.03
C GLY A 116 10.93 -5.50 -3.31
N PHE A 117 10.05 -4.54 -3.14
CA PHE A 117 10.45 -3.14 -3.06
C PHE A 117 11.23 -2.89 -1.76
N ASP A 118 12.23 -2.03 -1.79
CA ASP A 118 13.14 -1.79 -0.66
C ASP A 118 12.59 -0.76 0.34
N ALA A 119 11.80 0.21 -0.13
CA ALA A 119 11.31 1.32 0.66
C ALA A 119 10.00 1.89 0.12
N THR A 120 9.36 2.76 0.90
CA THR A 120 8.18 3.53 0.48
C THR A 120 8.31 5.01 0.83
N SER A 121 7.69 5.87 0.03
CA SER A 121 7.50 7.28 0.36
C SER A 121 6.26 7.54 1.23
N ASN A 122 5.45 6.50 1.50
CA ASN A 122 4.25 6.59 2.32
C ASN A 122 4.59 6.42 3.80
N LEU A 123 4.59 7.51 4.56
CA LEU A 123 4.98 7.49 5.97
C LEU A 123 4.02 6.70 6.85
N GLU A 124 2.72 6.64 6.52
CA GLU A 124 1.76 5.81 7.26
C GLU A 124 2.05 4.32 7.06
N ALA A 125 2.34 3.90 5.82
CA ALA A 125 2.75 2.53 5.56
C ALA A 125 4.07 2.17 6.24
N ALA A 126 5.04 3.09 6.21
CA ALA A 126 6.31 2.92 6.89
C ALA A 126 6.12 2.71 8.39
N SER A 127 5.33 3.57 9.03
CA SER A 127 5.04 3.51 10.47
C SER A 127 4.27 2.25 10.85
N ARG A 128 3.23 1.91 10.09
CA ARG A 128 2.32 0.79 10.40
C ARG A 128 2.96 -0.57 10.21
N TYR A 129 3.80 -0.72 9.19
CA TYR A 129 4.35 -2.02 8.77
C TYR A 129 5.86 -2.14 8.92
N GLY A 130 6.53 -1.13 9.45
CA GLY A 130 7.99 -1.13 9.62
C GLY A 130 8.76 -1.11 8.30
N ILE A 131 8.18 -0.56 7.23
CA ILE A 131 8.82 -0.43 5.93
C ILE A 131 9.81 0.75 5.97
N PRO A 132 11.04 0.62 5.43
CA PRO A 132 11.95 1.75 5.34
C PRO A 132 11.31 2.95 4.62
N ALA A 133 11.38 4.13 5.24
CA ALA A 133 10.86 5.36 4.65
C ALA A 133 11.94 6.08 3.87
N GLN A 134 11.67 6.41 2.59
CA GLN A 134 12.56 7.19 1.75
C GLN A 134 11.74 8.02 0.75
N GLY A 135 12.32 9.11 0.29
CA GLY A 135 11.68 9.98 -0.69
C GLY A 135 12.64 11.01 -1.23
N THR A 136 12.14 11.87 -2.07
CA THR A 136 12.84 13.02 -2.64
C THR A 136 12.20 14.32 -2.15
N ALA A 137 12.86 15.45 -2.32
CA ALA A 137 12.17 16.73 -2.27
C ALA A 137 11.18 16.82 -3.45
N ALA A 138 10.11 17.58 -3.28
CA ALA A 138 9.15 17.81 -4.35
C ALA A 138 9.73 18.83 -5.38
N HIS A 139 9.20 18.80 -6.62
CA HIS A 139 9.54 19.82 -7.64
C HIS A 139 9.38 21.26 -7.14
N ALA A 140 8.39 21.50 -6.26
CA ALA A 140 8.19 22.80 -5.64
C ALA A 140 9.42 23.30 -4.88
N TRP A 141 10.24 22.42 -4.31
CA TRP A 141 11.50 22.80 -3.67
C TRP A 141 12.47 23.39 -4.70
N THR A 142 12.64 22.73 -5.84
CA THR A 142 13.50 23.21 -6.93
C THR A 142 12.97 24.53 -7.50
N LEU A 143 11.65 24.64 -7.69
CA LEU A 143 11.00 25.85 -8.22
C LEU A 143 11.08 27.07 -7.29
N LEU A 144 11.27 26.87 -5.98
CA LEU A 144 11.47 27.96 -5.03
C LEU A 144 12.87 28.60 -5.12
N HIS A 145 13.83 27.90 -5.71
CA HIS A 145 15.19 28.38 -5.85
C HIS A 145 15.34 29.15 -7.16
N VAL A 146 15.58 30.44 -7.03
CA VAL A 146 15.83 31.36 -8.16
C VAL A 146 17.11 32.11 -7.91
N ASP A 147 17.79 32.49 -8.99
CA ASP A 147 18.96 33.35 -8.95
C ASP A 147 18.57 34.84 -8.71
N GLU A 148 19.55 35.73 -8.67
CA GLU A 148 19.36 37.16 -8.48
C GLU A 148 18.52 37.84 -9.58
N ASN A 149 18.37 37.19 -10.74
CA ASN A 149 17.58 37.64 -11.88
C ASN A 149 16.19 37.01 -11.91
N GLY A 150 15.83 36.18 -10.87
CA GLY A 150 14.57 35.45 -10.81
C GLY A 150 14.49 34.23 -11.73
N GLN A 151 15.65 33.77 -12.27
CA GLN A 151 15.67 32.57 -13.11
C GLN A 151 15.83 31.31 -12.25
N PRO A 152 15.29 30.14 -12.66
CA PRO A 152 15.42 28.88 -11.93
C PRO A 152 16.88 28.52 -11.62
N ASP A 153 17.18 28.25 -10.35
CA ASP A 153 18.50 27.82 -9.88
C ASP A 153 18.44 26.42 -9.24
N GLU A 154 18.33 25.42 -10.09
CA GLU A 154 18.27 24.00 -9.69
C GLU A 154 19.54 23.56 -8.95
N LYS A 155 20.70 24.11 -9.33
CA LYS A 155 21.98 23.78 -8.68
C LYS A 155 21.99 24.20 -7.21
N SER A 156 21.50 25.38 -6.89
CA SER A 156 21.37 25.85 -5.49
C SER A 156 20.38 25.00 -4.72
N ALA A 157 19.27 24.58 -5.34
CA ALA A 157 18.28 23.70 -4.72
C ALA A 157 18.91 22.37 -4.33
N PHE A 158 19.67 21.75 -5.23
CA PHE A 158 20.35 20.47 -4.98
C PHE A 158 21.48 20.62 -3.96
N ALA A 159 22.28 21.67 -4.05
CA ALA A 159 23.35 21.95 -3.09
C ALA A 159 22.81 22.10 -1.66
N ALA A 160 21.67 22.75 -1.50
CA ALA A 160 21.00 22.88 -0.20
C ALA A 160 20.54 21.51 0.36
N GLN A 161 20.00 20.63 -0.48
CA GLN A 161 19.61 19.26 -0.08
C GLN A 161 20.81 18.42 0.33
N VAL A 162 21.86 18.39 -0.50
CA VAL A 162 23.10 17.65 -0.23
C VAL A 162 23.78 18.15 1.04
N LYS A 163 23.81 19.46 1.26
CA LYS A 163 24.35 20.04 2.49
C LYS A 163 23.62 19.55 3.74
N ARG A 164 22.30 19.30 3.65
CA ARG A 164 21.49 18.86 4.78
C ARG A 164 21.54 17.35 5.00
N HIS A 165 21.53 16.55 3.92
CA HIS A 165 21.32 15.10 3.98
C HIS A 165 22.58 14.30 3.60
N GLY A 166 23.64 14.96 3.14
CA GLY A 166 24.90 14.31 2.76
C GLY A 166 24.79 13.41 1.53
N ALA A 167 25.67 12.42 1.45
CA ALA A 167 25.80 11.53 0.32
C ALA A 167 24.59 10.59 0.07
N SER A 168 23.71 10.46 1.05
CA SER A 168 22.47 9.66 0.92
C SER A 168 21.31 10.42 0.29
N THR A 169 21.53 11.66 -0.17
CA THR A 169 20.50 12.48 -0.78
C THR A 169 20.05 11.91 -2.12
N THR A 170 18.74 11.68 -2.27
CA THR A 170 18.14 11.39 -3.57
C THR A 170 17.62 12.67 -4.18
N LEU A 171 18.18 13.05 -5.32
CA LEU A 171 17.81 14.26 -6.05
C LEU A 171 16.73 13.97 -7.10
N LEU A 172 15.75 14.88 -7.22
CA LEU A 172 14.68 14.82 -8.22
C LEU A 172 15.10 15.71 -9.39
N VAL A 173 15.63 15.10 -10.46
CA VAL A 173 16.33 15.80 -11.56
C VAL A 173 15.46 16.13 -12.78
N ASP A 174 14.17 15.84 -12.72
CA ASP A 174 13.24 16.00 -13.84
C ASP A 174 12.33 17.24 -13.72
N THR A 175 12.73 18.25 -12.92
CA THR A 175 11.96 19.50 -12.79
C THR A 175 12.00 20.28 -14.10
N PHE A 176 13.15 20.35 -14.76
CA PHE A 176 13.37 21.06 -16.03
C PHE A 176 13.92 20.12 -17.12
N ASP A 177 15.21 19.92 -17.16
CA ASP A 177 15.90 19.07 -18.15
C ASP A 177 16.77 18.05 -17.43
N ILE A 178 16.48 16.77 -17.62
CA ILE A 178 17.15 15.66 -16.91
C ILE A 178 18.66 15.67 -17.17
N THR A 179 19.08 15.93 -18.41
CA THR A 179 20.49 15.91 -18.79
C THR A 179 21.28 17.03 -18.11
N ARG A 180 20.63 18.16 -17.87
CA ARG A 180 21.23 19.30 -17.16
C ARG A 180 21.18 19.16 -15.64
N GLY A 181 20.18 18.41 -15.12
CA GLY A 181 20.00 18.16 -13.68
C GLY A 181 20.98 17.13 -13.13
N VAL A 182 21.55 16.27 -13.97
CA VAL A 182 22.56 15.26 -13.63
C VAL A 182 23.97 15.83 -13.81
#